data_8d285ebde8b111bf78aa477845341d88
#
_entry.id   8d285ebde8b111bf78aa477845341d88
#
_cell.length_a   1.000
_cell.length_b   1.000
_cell.length_c   1.000
_cell.angle_alpha   90.00
_cell.angle_beta   90.00
_cell.angle_gamma   90.00
#
_symmetry.space_group_name_H-M   'P 1'
#
loop_
_entity.id
_entity.type
_entity.pdbx_description
1 polymer ?
#
loop_
_entity_poly.entity_id
_entity_poly.type
_entity_poly.pdbx_seq_one_letter_code
_entity_poly.pdbx_strand_id
1 'polypeptide(L)'
;PHMKGTGKPVNLAHNRKKRYILEEGIPVPFLQDLGVMTKEGKIVRTRYDKFRQINRFLEFIEDILPQLTSDREITILDFGCGKSYLTFAMYYYFRELKKLDVNIIGLDLKEDVIAICNGLAEKYGYEKLHFYQGDIASYTGRDEVDMVVTLHACDTATDYALEKAVKWNAKVILSVPRSEERRVGK
;
A
#
# COMPACT_ATOMS: atom_id res chain seq x y z
N PRO A 1 4.44 50.62 15.34
CA PRO A 1 4.82 49.47 14.58
C PRO A 1 4.20 48.21 15.16
N HIS A 2 3.04 47.92 14.71
CA HIS A 2 2.38 46.70 15.14
C HIS A 2 2.66 45.62 14.14
N MET A 3 3.61 44.80 14.45
CA MET A 3 3.74 43.49 13.85
C MET A 3 2.51 42.72 14.27
N LYS A 4 1.45 42.90 13.56
CA LYS A 4 0.29 42.05 13.75
C LYS A 4 0.68 40.66 13.34
N GLY A 5 0.78 39.83 14.31
CA GLY A 5 1.05 38.44 14.15
C GLY A 5 0.18 37.84 13.07
N THR A 6 0.86 37.44 12.15
CA THR A 6 0.37 36.76 11.02
C THR A 6 0.19 35.28 11.35
N GLY A 7 -0.41 35.00 12.49
CA GLY A 7 -0.67 33.67 12.93
C GLY A 7 -1.70 32.92 12.09
N LYS A 8 -1.84 33.22 10.82
CA LYS A 8 -2.92 32.66 9.99
C LYS A 8 -2.56 31.52 9.03
N PRO A 9 -1.34 31.01 8.94
CA PRO A 9 -1.14 29.87 8.07
C PRO A 9 -1.80 28.57 8.56
N VAL A 10 -2.08 28.49 9.85
CA VAL A 10 -2.62 27.25 10.44
C VAL A 10 -4.06 26.99 10.02
N ASN A 11 -4.83 28.02 9.80
CA ASN A 11 -6.24 27.86 9.38
C ASN A 11 -6.43 27.45 7.93
N LEU A 12 -5.42 27.66 7.11
CA LEU A 12 -5.46 27.26 5.71
C LEU A 12 -5.36 25.73 5.55
N ALA A 13 -4.76 25.04 6.52
CA ALA A 13 -4.66 23.59 6.49
C ALA A 13 -6.02 22.90 6.64
N HIS A 14 -6.96 23.52 7.34
CA HIS A 14 -8.32 22.98 7.51
C HIS A 14 -9.20 23.17 6.28
N ASN A 15 -8.91 24.14 5.46
CA ASN A 15 -9.69 24.46 4.27
C ASN A 15 -9.11 23.87 2.98
N ARG A 16 -7.97 23.19 3.07
CA ARG A 16 -7.46 22.47 1.91
C ARG A 16 -8.38 21.31 1.59
N LYS A 17 -8.93 21.34 0.40
CA LYS A 17 -9.54 20.14 -0.19
C LYS A 17 -8.49 19.02 -0.13
N LYS A 18 -8.80 17.94 0.58
CA LYS A 18 -7.94 16.76 0.59
C LYS A 18 -7.72 16.31 -0.83
N ARG A 19 -6.51 16.43 -1.32
CA ARG A 19 -6.13 15.81 -2.58
C ARG A 19 -5.84 14.35 -2.30
N TYR A 20 -6.67 13.48 -2.83
CA TYR A 20 -6.38 12.07 -2.82
C TYR A 20 -5.33 11.75 -3.89
N ILE A 21 -4.45 10.82 -3.58
CA ILE A 21 -3.43 10.33 -4.52
C ILE A 21 -4.11 9.60 -5.68
N LEU A 22 -5.10 8.76 -5.38
CA LEU A 22 -5.99 8.19 -6.38
C LEU A 22 -7.20 9.12 -6.52
N GLU A 23 -7.42 9.61 -7.71
CA GLU A 23 -8.46 10.60 -7.97
C GLU A 23 -9.70 9.96 -8.59
N GLU A 24 -10.87 10.46 -8.19
CA GLU A 24 -12.12 10.12 -8.85
C GLU A 24 -12.10 10.62 -10.29
N GLY A 25 -12.66 9.81 -11.20
CA GLY A 25 -12.70 10.14 -12.62
C GLY A 25 -11.58 9.52 -13.45
N ILE A 26 -10.54 9.01 -12.81
CA ILE A 26 -9.46 8.29 -13.48
C ILE A 26 -9.65 6.80 -13.24
N PRO A 27 -10.00 6.02 -14.29
CA PRO A 27 -10.22 4.59 -14.13
C PRO A 27 -8.96 3.84 -13.67
N VAL A 28 -9.11 3.07 -12.60
CA VAL A 28 -8.06 2.23 -12.04
C VAL A 28 -8.59 0.79 -11.98
N PRO A 29 -8.02 -0.15 -12.77
CA PRO A 29 -8.60 -1.49 -12.92
C PRO A 29 -8.81 -2.25 -11.62
N PHE A 30 -7.86 -2.23 -10.69
CA PHE A 30 -8.02 -2.96 -9.44
C PHE A 30 -9.13 -2.39 -8.56
N LEU A 31 -9.37 -1.06 -8.59
CA LEU A 31 -10.47 -0.45 -7.88
C LEU A 31 -11.82 -0.84 -8.47
N GLN A 32 -11.87 -1.00 -9.78
CA GLN A 32 -13.07 -1.45 -10.48
C GLN A 32 -13.41 -2.90 -10.13
N ASP A 33 -12.42 -3.78 -10.16
CA ASP A 33 -12.60 -5.18 -9.79
C ASP A 33 -12.94 -5.37 -8.31
N LEU A 34 -12.47 -4.47 -7.47
CA LEU A 34 -12.82 -4.45 -6.04
C LEU A 34 -14.26 -3.96 -5.78
N GLY A 35 -14.91 -3.41 -6.77
CA GLY A 35 -16.23 -2.79 -6.62
C GLY A 35 -16.20 -1.42 -5.95
N VAL A 36 -15.04 -0.80 -5.84
CA VAL A 36 -14.87 0.55 -5.28
C VAL A 36 -15.12 1.63 -6.31
N MET A 37 -14.85 1.32 -7.57
CA MET A 37 -14.94 2.27 -8.68
C MET A 37 -15.82 1.71 -9.80
N THR A 38 -16.59 2.57 -10.45
CA THR A 38 -17.36 2.22 -11.64
C THR A 38 -16.46 2.19 -12.87
N LYS A 39 -17.00 1.69 -13.99
CA LYS A 39 -16.27 1.67 -15.27
C LYS A 39 -15.89 3.07 -15.73
N GLU A 40 -16.68 4.07 -15.38
CA GLU A 40 -16.45 5.48 -15.73
C GLU A 40 -15.46 6.18 -14.78
N GLY A 41 -15.00 5.49 -13.76
CA GLY A 41 -14.06 6.05 -12.79
C GLY A 41 -14.70 6.73 -11.61
N LYS A 42 -16.00 6.62 -11.42
CA LYS A 42 -16.70 7.17 -10.26
C LYS A 42 -16.59 6.25 -9.07
N ILE A 43 -16.48 6.83 -7.87
CA ILE A 43 -16.42 6.03 -6.65
C ILE A 43 -17.82 5.58 -6.24
N VAL A 44 -17.96 4.28 -5.98
CA VAL A 44 -19.19 3.69 -5.49
C VAL A 44 -19.44 4.20 -4.07
N ARG A 45 -20.61 4.81 -3.86
CA ARG A 45 -20.94 5.53 -2.63
C ARG A 45 -20.76 4.68 -1.36
N THR A 46 -21.21 3.44 -1.40
CA THR A 46 -21.10 2.51 -0.26
C THR A 46 -19.68 2.04 0.00
N ARG A 47 -18.75 2.29 -0.91
CA ARG A 47 -17.34 1.90 -0.82
C ARG A 47 -16.40 3.09 -0.65
N TYR A 48 -16.94 4.25 -0.36
CA TYR A 48 -16.14 5.47 -0.24
C TYR A 48 -15.13 5.38 0.91
N ASP A 49 -15.49 4.73 2.01
CA ASP A 49 -14.58 4.51 3.12
C ASP A 49 -13.38 3.64 2.73
N LYS A 50 -13.59 2.63 1.90
CA LYS A 50 -12.52 1.81 1.36
C LYS A 50 -11.57 2.65 0.50
N PHE A 51 -12.11 3.49 -0.34
CA PHE A 51 -11.34 4.42 -1.16
C PHE A 51 -10.48 5.36 -0.31
N ARG A 52 -11.05 5.91 0.76
CA ARG A 52 -10.29 6.76 1.71
C ARG A 52 -9.17 6.00 2.39
N GLN A 53 -9.40 4.75 2.81
CA GLN A 53 -8.39 3.91 3.44
C GLN A 53 -7.21 3.66 2.51
N ILE A 54 -7.48 3.37 1.25
CA ILE A 54 -6.44 3.15 0.24
C ILE A 54 -5.62 4.43 0.06
N ASN A 55 -6.28 5.57 -0.07
CA ASN A 55 -5.57 6.85 -0.23
C ASN A 55 -4.73 7.21 1.01
N ARG A 56 -5.25 6.96 2.21
CA ARG A 56 -4.49 7.19 3.44
C ARG A 56 -3.24 6.31 3.49
N PHE A 57 -3.35 5.06 3.09
CA PHE A 57 -2.20 4.18 2.98
C PHE A 57 -1.16 4.73 2.00
N LEU A 58 -1.60 5.21 0.85
CA LEU A 58 -0.70 5.79 -0.15
C LEU A 58 -0.07 7.10 0.32
N GLU A 59 -0.74 7.88 1.15
CA GLU A 59 -0.14 9.06 1.79
C GLU A 59 1.04 8.67 2.68
N PHE A 60 0.93 7.59 3.45
CA PHE A 60 2.06 7.07 4.23
C PHE A 60 3.20 6.62 3.33
N ILE A 61 2.89 5.94 2.25
CA ILE A 61 3.90 5.52 1.26
C ILE A 61 4.60 6.75 0.67
N GLU A 62 3.86 7.79 0.34
CA GLU A 62 4.43 9.03 -0.19
C GLU A 62 5.38 9.70 0.81
N ASP A 63 5.03 9.70 2.09
CA ASP A 63 5.86 10.27 3.14
C ASP A 63 7.20 9.56 3.30
N ILE A 64 7.24 8.24 3.10
CA ILE A 64 8.45 7.44 3.23
C ILE A 64 9.22 7.30 1.91
N LEU A 65 8.64 7.72 0.80
CA LEU A 65 9.23 7.56 -0.53
C LEU A 65 10.66 8.09 -0.63
N PRO A 66 11.02 9.27 -0.08
CA PRO A 66 12.39 9.76 -0.13
C PRO A 66 13.43 8.83 0.49
N GLN A 67 13.04 8.01 1.45
CA GLN A 67 13.91 7.02 2.08
C GLN A 67 14.14 5.79 1.20
N LEU A 68 13.26 5.53 0.24
CA LEU A 68 13.30 4.38 -0.66
C LEU A 68 13.98 4.69 -1.98
N THR A 69 13.97 5.95 -2.43
CA THR A 69 14.53 6.32 -3.73
C THR A 69 16.01 5.99 -3.80
N SER A 70 16.39 5.29 -4.86
CA SER A 70 17.77 4.91 -5.15
C SER A 70 17.94 4.80 -6.67
N ASP A 71 19.19 4.65 -7.11
CA ASP A 71 19.52 4.48 -8.52
C ASP A 71 19.22 3.09 -9.06
N ARG A 72 18.74 2.21 -8.20
CA ARG A 72 18.44 0.80 -8.53
C ARG A 72 16.98 0.47 -8.32
N GLU A 73 16.58 -0.72 -8.78
CA GLU A 73 15.26 -1.28 -8.52
C GLU A 73 14.97 -1.35 -7.03
N ILE A 74 13.80 -0.89 -6.63
CA ILE A 74 13.30 -0.96 -5.26
C ILE A 74 12.60 -2.31 -5.07
N THR A 75 13.03 -3.10 -4.09
CA THR A 75 12.40 -4.38 -3.76
C THR A 75 11.57 -4.23 -2.49
N ILE A 76 10.30 -4.58 -2.57
CA ILE A 76 9.35 -4.50 -1.47
C ILE A 76 8.79 -5.88 -1.20
N LEU A 77 8.86 -6.31 0.05
CA LEU A 77 8.24 -7.53 0.52
C LEU A 77 7.01 -7.18 1.36
N ASP A 78 5.89 -7.75 1.00
CA ASP A 78 4.60 -7.49 1.58
C ASP A 78 4.06 -8.81 2.16
N PHE A 79 3.82 -8.84 3.45
CA PHE A 79 3.29 -10.01 4.13
C PHE A 79 1.88 -9.76 4.64
N GLY A 80 1.03 -10.78 4.54
CA GLY A 80 -0.37 -10.68 4.95
C GLY A 80 -1.23 -10.02 3.88
N CYS A 81 -0.92 -10.26 2.62
CA CYS A 81 -1.59 -9.65 1.47
C CYS A 81 -3.00 -10.19 1.21
N GLY A 82 -3.62 -10.89 2.15
CA GLY A 82 -4.91 -11.58 2.00
C GLY A 82 -6.06 -10.74 1.49
N LYS A 83 -5.97 -9.42 1.61
CA LYS A 83 -6.89 -8.45 1.00
C LYS A 83 -6.19 -7.55 0.00
N SER A 84 -5.23 -8.05 -0.66
CA SER A 84 -4.32 -7.56 -1.70
C SER A 84 -4.54 -6.16 -2.31
N TYR A 85 -5.68 -5.50 -2.08
CA TYR A 85 -5.94 -4.20 -2.68
C TYR A 85 -4.90 -3.13 -2.28
N LEU A 86 -4.34 -3.20 -1.07
CA LEU A 86 -3.26 -2.29 -0.66
C LEU A 86 -1.97 -2.60 -1.41
N THR A 87 -1.69 -3.86 -1.65
CA THR A 87 -0.53 -4.29 -2.43
C THR A 87 -0.63 -3.79 -3.88
N PHE A 88 -1.79 -3.94 -4.50
CA PHE A 88 -2.06 -3.42 -5.84
C PHE A 88 -1.99 -1.89 -5.89
N ALA A 89 -2.52 -1.22 -4.86
CA ALA A 89 -2.47 0.24 -4.76
C ALA A 89 -1.04 0.73 -4.68
N MET A 90 -0.20 0.06 -3.90
CA MET A 90 1.22 0.38 -3.75
C MET A 90 1.97 0.22 -5.08
N TYR A 91 1.73 -0.89 -5.78
CA TYR A 91 2.33 -1.12 -7.10
C TYR A 91 1.93 -0.05 -8.10
N TYR A 92 0.63 0.26 -8.18
CA TYR A 92 0.09 1.30 -9.05
C TYR A 92 0.75 2.66 -8.75
N TYR A 93 0.85 3.01 -7.48
CA TYR A 93 1.47 4.26 -7.05
C TYR A 93 2.94 4.36 -7.51
N PHE A 94 3.73 3.34 -7.23
CA PHE A 94 5.14 3.37 -7.60
C PHE A 94 5.37 3.31 -9.10
N ARG A 95 4.70 2.42 -9.79
CA ARG A 95 4.94 2.16 -11.21
C ARG A 95 4.20 3.12 -12.13
N GLU A 96 2.91 3.33 -11.89
CA GLU A 96 2.07 4.12 -12.78
C GLU A 96 2.11 5.62 -12.48
N LEU A 97 2.08 6.00 -11.22
CA LEU A 97 2.06 7.40 -10.83
C LEU A 97 3.46 8.00 -10.70
N LYS A 98 4.38 7.31 -10.07
CA LYS A 98 5.76 7.81 -9.83
C LYS A 98 6.77 7.34 -10.86
N LYS A 99 6.42 6.40 -11.72
CA LYS A 99 7.30 5.85 -12.76
C LYS A 99 8.62 5.31 -12.20
N LEU A 100 8.57 4.70 -11.03
CA LEU A 100 9.74 4.12 -10.38
C LEU A 100 9.89 2.65 -10.74
N ASP A 101 11.12 2.17 -10.77
CA ASP A 101 11.42 0.76 -10.97
C ASP A 101 11.28 0.02 -9.65
N VAL A 102 10.19 -0.73 -9.51
CA VAL A 102 9.80 -1.41 -8.28
C VAL A 102 9.46 -2.87 -8.59
N ASN A 103 9.90 -3.75 -7.72
CA ASN A 103 9.52 -5.15 -7.69
C ASN A 103 8.84 -5.44 -6.35
N ILE A 104 7.60 -5.87 -6.38
CA ILE A 104 6.83 -6.17 -5.17
C ILE A 104 6.55 -7.67 -5.08
N ILE A 105 6.89 -8.24 -3.94
CA ILE A 105 6.70 -9.64 -3.62
C ILE A 105 5.67 -9.73 -2.49
N GLY A 106 4.50 -10.28 -2.79
CA GLY A 106 3.45 -10.51 -1.80
C GLY A 106 3.51 -11.93 -1.27
N LEU A 107 3.43 -12.09 0.04
CA LEU A 107 3.38 -13.38 0.69
C LEU A 107 2.05 -13.55 1.42
N ASP A 108 1.46 -14.73 1.29
CA ASP A 108 0.28 -15.12 2.05
C ASP A 108 0.30 -16.62 2.29
N LEU A 109 -0.36 -17.06 3.35
CA LEU A 109 -0.44 -18.48 3.70
C LEU A 109 -1.47 -19.24 2.87
N LYS A 110 -2.45 -18.53 2.30
CA LYS A 110 -3.56 -19.12 1.56
C LYS A 110 -3.25 -19.26 0.08
N GLU A 111 -3.20 -20.50 -0.39
CA GLU A 111 -2.88 -20.81 -1.79
C GLU A 111 -3.90 -20.22 -2.77
N ASP A 112 -5.19 -20.26 -2.45
CA ASP A 112 -6.25 -19.69 -3.28
C ASP A 112 -6.13 -18.18 -3.44
N VAL A 113 -5.75 -17.47 -2.38
CA VAL A 113 -5.48 -16.03 -2.42
C VAL A 113 -4.33 -15.72 -3.38
N ILE A 114 -3.26 -16.50 -3.30
CA ILE A 114 -2.09 -16.33 -4.17
C ILE A 114 -2.47 -16.52 -5.64
N ALA A 115 -3.24 -17.54 -5.97
CA ALA A 115 -3.68 -17.79 -7.33
C ALA A 115 -4.53 -16.64 -7.89
N ILE A 116 -5.47 -16.13 -7.08
CA ILE A 116 -6.32 -15.00 -7.47
C ILE A 116 -5.47 -13.73 -7.69
N CYS A 117 -4.57 -13.44 -6.76
CA CYS A 117 -3.73 -12.24 -6.83
C CYS A 117 -2.80 -12.26 -8.05
N ASN A 118 -2.17 -13.40 -8.34
CA ASN A 118 -1.32 -13.54 -9.53
C ASN A 118 -2.13 -13.40 -10.82
N GLY A 119 -3.35 -13.94 -10.85
CA GLY A 119 -4.25 -13.78 -11.99
C GLY A 119 -4.63 -12.33 -12.24
N LEU A 120 -4.90 -11.57 -11.18
CA LEU A 120 -5.20 -10.14 -11.29
C LEU A 120 -3.98 -9.32 -11.73
N ALA A 121 -2.81 -9.61 -11.18
CA ALA A 121 -1.58 -8.93 -11.57
C ALA A 121 -1.29 -9.14 -13.06
N GLU A 122 -1.47 -10.35 -13.56
CA GLU A 122 -1.34 -10.66 -14.98
C GLU A 122 -2.38 -9.90 -15.81
N LYS A 123 -3.64 -9.89 -15.38
CA LYS A 123 -4.73 -9.18 -16.07
C LYS A 123 -4.42 -7.68 -16.21
N TYR A 124 -3.81 -7.06 -15.21
CA TYR A 124 -3.48 -5.63 -15.25
C TYR A 124 -2.14 -5.33 -15.93
N GLY A 125 -1.38 -6.34 -16.30
CA GLY A 125 -0.05 -6.16 -16.87
C GLY A 125 0.99 -5.71 -15.83
N TYR A 126 0.80 -6.05 -14.56
CA TYR A 126 1.73 -5.72 -13.46
C TYR A 126 2.84 -6.75 -13.40
N GLU A 127 3.80 -6.65 -14.30
CA GLU A 127 4.84 -7.67 -14.53
C GLU A 127 5.78 -7.89 -13.35
N LYS A 128 5.98 -6.88 -12.53
CA LYS A 128 6.87 -6.95 -11.37
C LYS A 128 6.13 -7.04 -10.04
N LEU A 129 4.89 -7.51 -10.08
CA LEU A 129 4.10 -7.85 -8.91
C LEU A 129 3.84 -9.34 -8.89
N HIS A 130 4.44 -10.05 -7.93
CA HIS A 130 4.34 -11.49 -7.81
C HIS A 130 3.91 -11.88 -6.40
N PHE A 131 3.06 -12.91 -6.32
CA PHE A 131 2.56 -13.42 -5.06
C PHE A 131 3.01 -14.87 -4.88
N TYR A 132 3.49 -15.20 -3.68
CA TYR A 132 3.97 -16.53 -3.34
C TYR A 132 3.34 -17.00 -2.03
N GLN A 133 3.04 -18.30 -1.96
CA GLN A 133 2.59 -18.91 -0.72
C GLN A 133 3.76 -19.03 0.25
N GLY A 134 3.55 -18.63 1.48
CA GLY A 134 4.56 -18.74 2.53
C GLY A 134 4.39 -17.67 3.58
N ASP A 135 5.23 -17.79 4.62
CA ASP A 135 5.32 -16.79 5.67
C ASP A 135 6.64 -16.03 5.60
N ILE A 136 6.70 -14.92 6.34
CA ILE A 136 7.89 -14.09 6.36
C ILE A 136 9.06 -14.76 7.08
N ALA A 137 8.79 -15.62 8.05
CA ALA A 137 9.82 -16.28 8.83
C ALA A 137 10.66 -17.25 8.00
N SER A 138 10.02 -17.94 7.04
CA SER A 138 10.66 -18.96 6.20
C SER A 138 11.05 -18.44 4.81
N TYR A 139 10.75 -17.19 4.48
CA TYR A 139 11.06 -16.65 3.17
C TYR A 139 12.57 -16.47 2.97
N THR A 140 13.10 -17.05 1.90
CA THR A 140 14.54 -17.02 1.56
C THR A 140 14.80 -16.61 0.10
N GLY A 141 13.77 -16.10 -0.60
CA GLY A 141 13.87 -15.79 -2.02
C GLY A 141 14.70 -14.54 -2.36
N ARG A 142 15.07 -13.74 -1.37
CA ARG A 142 15.87 -12.52 -1.54
C ARG A 142 16.84 -12.34 -0.38
N ASP A 143 18.02 -11.81 -0.67
CA ASP A 143 19.02 -11.45 0.33
C ASP A 143 18.90 -10.01 0.81
N GLU A 144 18.36 -9.14 -0.05
CA GLU A 144 18.14 -7.73 0.25
C GLU A 144 16.72 -7.32 -0.11
N VAL A 145 16.10 -6.53 0.76
CA VAL A 145 14.77 -5.95 0.57
C VAL A 145 14.83 -4.51 1.06
N ASP A 146 14.32 -3.57 0.28
CA ASP A 146 14.35 -2.16 0.64
C ASP A 146 13.25 -1.78 1.64
N MET A 147 12.08 -2.37 1.53
CA MET A 147 10.98 -2.14 2.44
C MET A 147 10.24 -3.45 2.74
N VAL A 148 9.90 -3.63 4.01
CA VAL A 148 9.03 -4.71 4.47
C VAL A 148 7.71 -4.11 4.92
N VAL A 149 6.61 -4.63 4.38
CA VAL A 149 5.25 -4.21 4.74
C VAL A 149 4.53 -5.39 5.37
N THR A 150 3.93 -5.18 6.53
CA THR A 150 3.06 -6.17 7.16
C THR A 150 1.63 -5.63 7.18
N LEU A 151 0.74 -6.33 6.47
CA LEU A 151 -0.67 -5.95 6.35
C LEU A 151 -1.51 -6.85 7.24
N HIS A 152 -2.16 -6.27 8.24
CA HIS A 152 -3.07 -6.99 9.14
C HIS A 152 -2.43 -8.19 9.84
N ALA A 153 -1.12 -8.17 10.06
CA ALA A 153 -0.40 -9.25 10.71
C ALA A 153 -0.67 -9.27 12.22
N CYS A 154 -0.65 -10.46 12.80
CA CYS A 154 -0.64 -10.61 14.26
C CYS A 154 0.74 -10.20 14.83
N ASP A 155 0.83 -10.02 16.16
CA ASP A 155 2.05 -9.58 16.83
C ASP A 155 3.27 -10.46 16.51
N THR A 156 3.07 -11.78 16.48
CA THR A 156 4.13 -12.73 16.18
C THR A 156 4.69 -12.54 14.77
N ALA A 157 3.81 -12.33 13.79
CA ALA A 157 4.25 -12.06 12.42
C ALA A 157 5.01 -10.74 12.31
N THR A 158 4.65 -9.74 13.11
CA THR A 158 5.35 -8.46 13.18
C THR A 158 6.77 -8.64 13.73
N ASP A 159 6.96 -9.47 14.76
CA ASP A 159 8.27 -9.76 15.32
C ASP A 159 9.18 -10.44 14.30
N TYR A 160 8.68 -11.42 13.55
CA TYR A 160 9.42 -12.06 12.46
C TYR A 160 9.76 -11.07 11.35
N ALA A 161 8.84 -10.15 11.04
CA ALA A 161 9.06 -9.13 10.02
C ALA A 161 10.21 -8.21 10.41
N LEU A 162 10.28 -7.80 11.68
CA LEU A 162 11.37 -6.97 12.19
C LEU A 162 12.71 -7.69 12.09
N GLU A 163 12.77 -8.95 12.51
CA GLU A 163 13.98 -9.75 12.44
C GLU A 163 14.49 -9.91 11.01
N LYS A 164 13.60 -10.25 10.08
CA LYS A 164 13.95 -10.42 8.67
C LYS A 164 14.35 -9.11 8.02
N ALA A 165 13.67 -8.02 8.35
CA ALA A 165 13.99 -6.70 7.81
C ALA A 165 15.43 -6.29 8.16
N VAL A 166 15.86 -6.57 9.37
CA VAL A 166 17.25 -6.33 9.79
C VAL A 166 18.22 -7.17 8.97
N LYS A 167 17.94 -8.46 8.76
CA LYS A 167 18.76 -9.34 7.94
C LYS A 167 18.86 -8.90 6.49
N TRP A 168 17.80 -8.35 5.94
CA TRP A 168 17.74 -7.88 4.54
C TRP A 168 18.20 -6.44 4.35
N ASN A 169 18.67 -5.78 5.40
CA ASN A 169 19.06 -4.37 5.38
C ASN A 169 17.93 -3.45 4.87
N ALA A 170 16.68 -3.75 5.25
CA ALA A 170 15.55 -2.94 4.84
C ALA A 170 15.66 -1.53 5.41
N LYS A 171 15.42 -0.54 4.56
CA LYS A 171 15.45 0.87 4.93
C LYS A 171 14.19 1.29 5.68
N VAL A 172 13.07 0.63 5.40
CA VAL A 172 11.76 0.97 5.93
C VAL A 172 11.00 -0.29 6.30
N ILE A 173 10.35 -0.26 7.45
CA ILE A 173 9.41 -1.28 7.90
C ILE A 173 8.09 -0.59 8.14
N LEU A 174 7.06 -0.99 7.41
CA LEU A 174 5.72 -0.42 7.53
C LEU A 174 4.77 -1.49 8.05
N SER A 175 4.19 -1.23 9.22
CA SER A 175 3.17 -2.10 9.81
C SER A 175 1.82 -1.43 9.72
N VAL A 176 0.87 -2.07 9.05
CA VAL A 176 -0.48 -1.55 8.89
C VAL A 176 -1.41 -2.34 9.80
N PRO A 177 -1.99 -1.72 10.82
CA PRO A 177 -2.89 -2.40 11.74
C PRO A 177 -4.19 -2.76 11.04
N ARG A 178 -4.94 -3.71 11.62
CA ARG A 178 -6.28 -4.01 11.17
C ARG A 178 -7.16 -2.77 11.29
N SER A 179 -7.94 -2.51 10.24
CA SER A 179 -8.92 -1.44 10.30
C SER A 179 -9.98 -1.76 11.36
N GLU A 180 -10.42 -0.72 12.09
CA GLU A 180 -11.41 -0.84 13.17
C GLU A 180 -12.85 -1.06 12.68
N GLU A 181 -13.06 -1.41 11.43
CA GLU A 181 -14.38 -1.65 10.83
C GLU A 181 -15.25 -2.67 11.60
N ARG A 182 -14.65 -3.41 12.52
CA ARG A 182 -15.37 -4.44 13.29
C ARG A 182 -16.12 -3.91 14.51
N ARG A 183 -16.04 -2.63 14.83
CA ARG A 183 -16.63 -2.09 16.06
C ARG A 183 -17.98 -1.40 15.87
N VAL A 184 -18.47 -1.30 14.66
CA VAL A 184 -19.77 -0.71 14.36
C VAL A 184 -20.79 -1.81 14.12
N GLY A 185 -20.94 -2.65 15.09
CA GLY A 185 -21.90 -3.75 15.00
C GLY A 185 -22.37 -4.21 16.37
N LYS A 186 -23.01 -3.31 17.07
CA LYS A 186 -23.88 -3.66 18.20
C LYS A 186 -25.07 -2.71 18.20
#